data_41f6d555d734265d9184a1577d6ab708
#
_entry.id   41f6d555d734265d9184a1577d6ab708
#
_cell.length_a   1.000
_cell.length_b   1.000
_cell.length_c   1.000
_cell.angle_alpha   90.00
_cell.angle_beta   90.00
_cell.angle_gamma   90.00
#
_symmetry.space_group_name_H-M   'P 1'
#
loop_
_entity.id
_entity.type
_entity.pdbx_description
1 polymer ?
#
loop_
_entity_poly.entity_id
_entity_poly.type
_entity_poly.pdbx_seq_one_letter_code
_entity_poly.pdbx_strand_id
1 'polypeptide(L)'
;MNDGPRKVLWKADEIAAHDKRFKQRLNPNSEFSGAHLSRLAGMSRAHVTLARLPAGKDSFAYHAHMMEEEWIYILSGRAVAEIDGESREVGPGDFMGFPTPSVPHLLTNPFDEELVYLMGGEDRPLDVLEYPTLGKRYLLMRSAGGTEFYELSTPERPFGPA
;
A
#
# COMPACT_ATOMS: atom_id res chain seq x y z
N MET A 1 1.30 -28.87 -5.52
CA MET A 1 2.50 -28.15 -5.02
C MET A 1 3.50 -28.14 -6.14
N ASN A 2 3.99 -26.99 -6.54
CA ASN A 2 4.91 -26.89 -7.69
C ASN A 2 6.33 -27.14 -7.14
N ASP A 3 6.84 -28.38 -7.29
CA ASP A 3 8.13 -28.85 -6.73
C ASP A 3 9.36 -28.45 -7.58
N GLY A 4 9.21 -27.45 -8.47
CA GLY A 4 10.34 -26.90 -9.20
C GLY A 4 11.16 -25.93 -8.35
N PRO A 5 12.45 -25.69 -8.71
CA PRO A 5 13.28 -24.72 -8.01
C PRO A 5 12.63 -23.34 -8.05
N ARG A 6 12.50 -22.68 -6.88
CA ARG A 6 11.92 -21.34 -6.79
C ARG A 6 12.78 -20.35 -7.56
N LYS A 7 12.17 -19.61 -8.46
CA LYS A 7 12.84 -18.48 -9.14
C LYS A 7 12.96 -17.31 -8.15
N VAL A 8 14.19 -16.97 -7.77
CA VAL A 8 14.48 -15.91 -6.79
C VAL A 8 15.12 -14.67 -7.41
N LEU A 9 15.60 -14.76 -8.65
CA LEU A 9 16.14 -13.64 -9.43
C LEU A 9 15.18 -13.28 -10.55
N TRP A 10 14.76 -12.04 -10.59
CA TRP A 10 13.88 -11.47 -11.62
C TRP A 10 14.59 -10.29 -12.30
N LYS A 11 14.70 -10.32 -13.61
CA LYS A 11 15.27 -9.23 -14.40
C LYS A 11 14.23 -8.15 -14.67
N ALA A 12 14.67 -6.93 -15.00
CA ALA A 12 13.79 -5.78 -15.19
C ALA A 12 12.72 -6.00 -16.28
N ASP A 13 13.08 -6.62 -17.38
CA ASP A 13 12.17 -6.97 -18.48
C ASP A 13 11.12 -8.01 -18.05
N GLU A 14 11.51 -8.99 -17.24
CA GLU A 14 10.61 -9.97 -16.67
C GLU A 14 9.64 -9.32 -15.65
N ILE A 15 10.13 -8.42 -14.80
CA ILE A 15 9.31 -7.66 -13.85
C ILE A 15 8.27 -6.83 -14.63
N ALA A 16 8.69 -6.13 -15.69
CA ALA A 16 7.81 -5.32 -16.51
C ALA A 16 6.66 -6.13 -17.15
N ALA A 17 6.90 -7.40 -17.49
CA ALA A 17 5.85 -8.30 -18.00
C ALA A 17 4.78 -8.65 -16.95
N HIS A 18 5.03 -8.40 -15.66
CA HIS A 18 4.10 -8.62 -14.54
C HIS A 18 3.43 -7.35 -14.04
N ASP A 19 3.63 -6.20 -14.73
CA ASP A 19 2.96 -4.96 -14.39
C ASP A 19 1.43 -5.08 -14.55
N LYS A 20 0.68 -4.64 -13.54
CA LYS A 20 -0.79 -4.71 -13.52
C LYS A 20 -1.35 -3.37 -13.08
N ARG A 21 -2.56 -3.03 -13.56
CA ARG A 21 -3.30 -1.87 -13.09
C ARG A 21 -4.10 -2.19 -11.84
N PHE A 22 -4.11 -1.23 -10.93
CA PHE A 22 -4.84 -1.27 -9.67
C PHE A 22 -5.72 -0.04 -9.54
N LYS A 23 -6.90 -0.23 -8.97
CA LYS A 23 -7.83 0.84 -8.57
C LYS A 23 -8.41 0.49 -7.22
N GLN A 24 -8.38 1.44 -6.30
CA GLN A 24 -9.02 1.26 -5.02
C GLN A 24 -10.45 1.81 -5.04
N ARG A 25 -11.43 1.00 -4.60
CA ARG A 25 -12.85 1.39 -4.63
C ARG A 25 -13.19 2.55 -3.69
N LEU A 26 -12.40 2.75 -2.64
CA LEU A 26 -12.63 3.79 -1.62
C LEU A 26 -12.15 5.18 -2.05
N ASN A 27 -11.31 5.26 -3.08
CA ASN A 27 -10.87 6.51 -3.71
C ASN A 27 -11.09 6.44 -5.23
N PRO A 28 -12.08 7.14 -5.79
CA PRO A 28 -12.34 7.13 -7.23
C PRO A 28 -11.17 7.62 -8.09
N ASN A 29 -10.27 8.46 -7.54
CA ASN A 29 -9.09 8.94 -8.24
C ASN A 29 -7.89 7.98 -8.15
N SER A 30 -7.96 6.95 -7.29
CA SER A 30 -6.90 5.97 -7.15
C SER A 30 -6.77 5.14 -8.43
N GLU A 31 -5.62 5.27 -9.07
CA GLU A 31 -5.23 4.45 -10.22
C GLU A 31 -3.70 4.42 -10.33
N PHE A 32 -3.10 3.26 -10.19
CA PHE A 32 -1.67 3.06 -10.39
C PHE A 32 -1.41 1.73 -11.07
N SER A 33 -0.21 1.54 -11.59
CA SER A 33 0.24 0.22 -12.05
C SER A 33 1.44 -0.26 -11.24
N GLY A 34 1.72 -1.55 -11.28
CA GLY A 34 2.88 -2.09 -10.60
C GLY A 34 3.02 -3.60 -10.63
N ALA A 35 4.18 -4.06 -10.20
CA ALA A 35 4.52 -5.48 -10.06
C ALA A 35 4.83 -5.82 -8.60
N HIS A 36 4.16 -6.82 -8.06
CA HIS A 36 4.42 -7.33 -6.70
C HIS A 36 5.68 -8.18 -6.67
N LEU A 37 6.85 -7.55 -6.45
CA LEU A 37 8.17 -8.18 -6.50
C LEU A 37 8.31 -9.32 -5.50
N SER A 38 7.82 -9.13 -4.28
CA SER A 38 7.84 -10.14 -3.23
C SER A 38 7.05 -11.38 -3.60
N ARG A 39 5.88 -11.22 -4.23
CA ARG A 39 5.06 -12.36 -4.70
C ARG A 39 5.71 -13.11 -5.83
N LEU A 40 6.37 -12.42 -6.76
CA LEU A 40 7.16 -13.04 -7.83
C LEU A 40 8.26 -13.93 -7.25
N ALA A 41 8.92 -13.50 -6.18
CA ALA A 41 9.97 -14.24 -5.49
C ALA A 41 9.43 -15.28 -4.48
N GLY A 42 8.11 -15.41 -4.32
CA GLY A 42 7.48 -16.35 -3.39
C GLY A 42 7.61 -15.97 -1.92
N MET A 43 7.82 -14.69 -1.61
CA MET A 43 7.82 -14.16 -0.25
C MET A 43 6.38 -14.04 0.28
N SER A 44 6.19 -14.28 1.58
CA SER A 44 4.87 -14.31 2.21
C SER A 44 4.74 -13.48 3.49
N ARG A 45 5.84 -12.94 4.03
CA ARG A 45 5.84 -12.18 5.29
C ARG A 45 6.14 -10.70 5.12
N ALA A 46 6.68 -10.34 3.96
CA ALA A 46 6.92 -8.96 3.58
C ALA A 46 6.41 -8.74 2.16
N HIS A 47 5.83 -7.58 1.91
CA HIS A 47 5.50 -7.19 0.56
C HIS A 47 6.48 -6.12 0.06
N VAL A 48 6.78 -6.17 -1.21
CA VAL A 48 7.47 -5.12 -1.97
C VAL A 48 6.81 -5.04 -3.33
N THR A 49 6.38 -3.85 -3.70
CA THR A 49 5.78 -3.57 -5.00
C THR A 49 6.55 -2.44 -5.66
N LEU A 50 6.97 -2.66 -6.90
CA LEU A 50 7.39 -1.56 -7.77
C LEU A 50 6.12 -0.93 -8.34
N ALA A 51 5.83 0.31 -7.99
CA ALA A 51 4.61 1.00 -8.35
C ALA A 51 4.89 2.22 -9.24
N ARG A 52 3.91 2.55 -10.09
CA ARG A 52 3.89 3.69 -11.01
C ARG A 52 2.59 4.44 -10.85
N LEU A 53 2.68 5.70 -10.46
CA LEU A 53 1.52 6.56 -10.27
C LEU A 53 1.46 7.59 -11.39
N PRO A 54 0.49 7.50 -12.31
CA PRO A 54 0.34 8.44 -13.41
C PRO A 54 0.05 9.86 -12.93
N ALA A 55 0.28 10.84 -13.79
CA ALA A 55 -0.11 12.23 -13.58
C ALA A 55 -1.58 12.35 -13.21
N GLY A 56 -1.91 13.19 -12.24
CA GLY A 56 -3.25 13.48 -11.75
C GLY A 56 -3.91 12.37 -10.93
N LYS A 57 -3.18 11.31 -10.54
CA LYS A 57 -3.73 10.16 -9.81
C LYS A 57 -3.26 10.10 -8.36
N ASP A 58 -4.05 9.38 -7.56
CA ASP A 58 -3.76 9.04 -6.17
C ASP A 58 -3.36 7.57 -6.06
N SER A 59 -2.49 7.26 -5.08
CA SER A 59 -2.12 5.87 -4.80
C SER A 59 -3.28 5.07 -4.23
N PHE A 60 -3.81 5.50 -3.10
CA PHE A 60 -4.89 4.84 -2.37
C PHE A 60 -5.89 5.88 -1.82
N ALA A 61 -6.83 5.50 -0.98
CA ALA A 61 -7.50 6.42 -0.07
C ALA A 61 -6.58 6.75 1.10
N TYR A 62 -6.74 7.93 1.69
CA TYR A 62 -6.02 8.34 2.91
C TYR A 62 -6.30 7.36 4.04
N HIS A 63 -5.29 6.64 4.50
CA HIS A 63 -5.46 5.50 5.41
C HIS A 63 -4.28 5.30 6.34
N ALA A 64 -4.51 4.53 7.40
CA ALA A 64 -3.52 4.10 8.38
C ALA A 64 -3.62 2.60 8.63
N HIS A 65 -2.49 1.97 8.93
CA HIS A 65 -2.37 0.57 9.35
C HIS A 65 -2.21 0.48 10.86
N MET A 66 -2.97 -0.39 11.51
CA MET A 66 -2.89 -0.57 12.96
C MET A 66 -1.87 -1.63 13.36
N MET A 67 -1.56 -2.58 12.48
CA MET A 67 -0.75 -3.75 12.81
C MET A 67 0.41 -4.01 11.85
N GLU A 68 0.38 -3.47 10.63
CA GLU A 68 1.44 -3.63 9.63
C GLU A 68 2.29 -2.37 9.50
N GLU A 69 3.61 -2.53 9.59
CA GLU A 69 4.53 -1.46 9.21
C GLU A 69 4.61 -1.35 7.70
N GLU A 70 4.63 -0.13 7.20
CA GLU A 70 4.75 0.17 5.77
C GLU A 70 5.85 1.19 5.52
N TRP A 71 6.41 1.18 4.32
CA TRP A 71 7.37 2.16 3.87
C TRP A 71 7.25 2.43 2.37
N ILE A 72 7.68 3.62 1.97
CA ILE A 72 7.72 4.06 0.57
C ILE A 72 9.09 4.67 0.28
N TYR A 73 9.67 4.34 -0.87
CA TYR A 73 10.91 4.91 -1.37
C TYR A 73 10.74 5.40 -2.80
N ILE A 74 10.99 6.67 -3.06
CA ILE A 74 10.81 7.28 -4.39
C ILE A 74 12.03 7.00 -5.27
N LEU A 75 11.78 6.46 -6.47
CA LEU A 75 12.81 6.13 -7.45
C LEU A 75 12.96 7.24 -8.50
N SER A 76 11.85 7.75 -9.03
CA SER A 76 11.84 8.84 -10.03
C SER A 76 10.49 9.55 -10.04
N GLY A 77 10.45 10.75 -10.62
CA GLY A 77 9.26 11.60 -10.60
C GLY A 77 9.08 12.29 -9.26
N ARG A 78 7.96 13.02 -9.11
CA ARG A 78 7.59 13.74 -7.88
C ARG A 78 6.16 13.43 -7.50
N ALA A 79 5.86 13.58 -6.21
CA ALA A 79 4.51 13.46 -5.67
C ALA A 79 4.31 14.43 -4.52
N VAL A 80 3.07 14.56 -4.07
CA VAL A 80 2.73 15.13 -2.77
C VAL A 80 2.33 14.00 -1.84
N ALA A 81 3.04 13.87 -0.73
CA ALA A 81 2.70 12.98 0.36
C ALA A 81 1.84 13.76 1.36
N GLU A 82 0.62 13.30 1.60
CA GLU A 82 -0.18 13.73 2.73
C GLU A 82 0.06 12.76 3.89
N ILE A 83 0.59 13.25 5.00
CA ILE A 83 0.96 12.46 6.18
C ILE A 83 0.47 13.17 7.42
N ASP A 84 -0.42 12.55 8.18
CA ASP A 84 -1.02 13.10 9.40
C ASP A 84 -1.63 14.51 9.20
N GLY A 85 -2.27 14.71 8.05
CA GLY A 85 -2.89 15.98 7.65
C GLY A 85 -1.93 17.04 7.13
N GLU A 86 -0.62 16.76 7.07
CA GLU A 86 0.37 17.65 6.46
C GLU A 86 0.74 17.18 5.05
N SER A 87 0.78 18.12 4.09
CA SER A 87 1.20 17.84 2.71
C SER A 87 2.66 18.24 2.50
N ARG A 88 3.44 17.37 1.89
CA ARG A 88 4.86 17.58 1.57
C ARG A 88 5.18 17.07 0.17
N GLU A 89 5.89 17.88 -0.63
CA GLU A 89 6.45 17.38 -1.90
C GLU A 89 7.57 16.39 -1.59
N VAL A 90 7.58 15.27 -2.33
CA VAL A 90 8.58 14.20 -2.25
C VAL A 90 9.11 13.88 -3.64
N GLY A 91 10.38 13.46 -3.71
CA GLY A 91 11.09 13.16 -4.94
C GLY A 91 12.14 12.07 -4.80
N PRO A 92 12.95 11.83 -5.84
CA PRO A 92 13.88 10.71 -5.89
C PRO A 92 14.85 10.69 -4.70
N GLY A 93 14.92 9.54 -4.00
CA GLY A 93 15.74 9.34 -2.82
C GLY A 93 15.02 9.57 -1.50
N ASP A 94 13.81 10.15 -1.51
CA ASP A 94 13.04 10.33 -0.28
C ASP A 94 12.47 8.99 0.19
N PHE A 95 12.49 8.82 1.51
CA PHE A 95 11.97 7.65 2.21
C PHE A 95 10.91 8.06 3.23
N MET A 96 9.81 7.34 3.23
CA MET A 96 8.74 7.46 4.22
C MET A 96 8.54 6.11 4.90
N GLY A 97 8.58 6.09 6.23
CA GLY A 97 8.33 4.90 7.03
C GLY A 97 7.17 5.12 7.98
N PHE A 98 6.28 4.16 8.07
CA PHE A 98 5.06 4.21 8.85
C PHE A 98 5.07 3.07 9.89
N PRO A 99 5.66 3.33 11.09
CA PRO A 99 5.61 2.36 12.18
C PRO A 99 4.19 2.21 12.70
N THR A 100 3.87 1.06 13.30
CA THR A 100 2.53 0.76 13.83
C THR A 100 2.33 1.24 15.28
N PRO A 101 1.12 1.73 15.63
CA PRO A 101 0.03 2.10 14.72
C PRO A 101 0.44 3.27 13.85
N SER A 102 0.20 3.17 12.53
CA SER A 102 0.69 4.20 11.62
C SER A 102 -0.16 5.46 11.65
N VAL A 103 0.45 6.58 11.28
CA VAL A 103 -0.30 7.80 10.96
C VAL A 103 -0.95 7.67 9.58
N PRO A 104 -2.11 8.27 9.34
CA PRO A 104 -2.75 8.23 8.03
C PRO A 104 -1.90 8.89 6.95
N HIS A 105 -1.87 8.26 5.77
CA HIS A 105 -1.06 8.74 4.66
C HIS A 105 -1.67 8.43 3.29
N LEU A 106 -1.20 9.17 2.27
CA LEU A 106 -1.59 9.08 0.87
C LEU A 106 -0.50 9.70 0.00
N LEU A 107 -0.25 9.14 -1.20
CA LEU A 107 0.49 9.82 -2.27
C LEU A 107 -0.46 10.29 -3.35
N THR A 108 -0.31 11.56 -3.75
CA THR A 108 -0.98 12.17 -4.90
C THR A 108 0.06 12.64 -5.90
N ASN A 109 -0.15 12.40 -7.17
CA ASN A 109 0.71 12.92 -8.23
C ASN A 109 0.04 14.09 -8.96
N PRO A 110 0.20 15.35 -8.52
CA PRO A 110 -0.35 16.52 -9.20
C PRO A 110 0.51 17.02 -10.36
N PHE A 111 1.65 16.37 -10.64
CA PHE A 111 2.62 16.75 -11.67
C PHE A 111 2.32 16.07 -13.00
N ASP A 112 2.98 16.53 -14.08
CA ASP A 112 2.77 16.00 -15.43
C ASP A 112 3.61 14.75 -15.74
N GLU A 113 4.55 14.39 -14.86
CA GLU A 113 5.41 13.21 -14.98
C GLU A 113 4.89 12.03 -14.15
N GLU A 114 5.21 10.81 -14.58
CA GLU A 114 4.92 9.60 -13.81
C GLU A 114 5.83 9.50 -12.59
N LEU A 115 5.24 9.23 -11.42
CA LEU A 115 5.98 8.85 -10.23
C LEU A 115 6.28 7.34 -10.26
N VAL A 116 7.54 6.97 -10.01
CA VAL A 116 7.94 5.57 -9.81
C VAL A 116 8.50 5.40 -8.41
N TYR A 117 7.99 4.42 -7.68
CA TYR A 117 8.37 4.21 -6.29
C TYR A 117 8.31 2.73 -5.90
N LEU A 118 9.03 2.38 -4.85
CA LEU A 118 8.83 1.13 -4.13
C LEU A 118 7.92 1.40 -2.95
N MET A 119 6.95 0.54 -2.76
CA MET A 119 6.21 0.44 -1.51
C MET A 119 6.39 -0.97 -0.94
N GLY A 120 6.54 -1.06 0.36
CA GLY A 120 6.76 -2.33 1.03
C GLY A 120 6.40 -2.27 2.49
N GLY A 121 6.34 -3.42 3.11
CA GLY A 121 5.99 -3.55 4.52
C GLY A 121 5.80 -5.00 4.93
N GLU A 122 5.11 -5.18 6.04
CA GLU A 122 4.73 -6.48 6.55
C GLU A 122 3.50 -7.03 5.81
N ASP A 123 3.44 -8.37 5.69
CA ASP A 123 2.26 -9.11 5.24
C ASP A 123 1.77 -9.96 6.42
N ARG A 124 1.01 -9.38 7.33
CA ARG A 124 0.41 -10.09 8.45
C ARG A 124 -0.89 -10.78 8.05
N PRO A 125 -1.26 -11.89 8.71
CA PRO A 125 -2.55 -12.54 8.45
C PRO A 125 -3.75 -11.64 8.68
N LEU A 126 -3.61 -10.69 9.61
CA LEU A 126 -4.63 -9.72 9.99
C LEU A 126 -4.03 -8.33 10.10
N ASP A 127 -4.77 -7.33 9.62
CA ASP A 127 -4.52 -5.92 9.89
C ASP A 127 -5.85 -5.18 10.05
N VAL A 128 -5.81 -4.02 10.67
CA VAL A 128 -6.94 -3.10 10.74
C VAL A 128 -6.56 -1.82 10.02
N LEU A 129 -7.32 -1.48 8.99
CA LEU A 129 -7.17 -0.27 8.21
C LEU A 129 -8.15 0.79 8.69
N GLU A 130 -7.64 1.99 8.97
CA GLU A 130 -8.46 3.16 9.26
C GLU A 130 -8.46 4.12 8.08
N TYR A 131 -9.64 4.63 7.73
CA TYR A 131 -9.86 5.63 6.70
C TYR A 131 -10.50 6.87 7.33
N PRO A 132 -9.71 7.78 7.90
CA PRO A 132 -10.25 8.88 8.72
C PRO A 132 -11.20 9.80 7.96
N THR A 133 -10.88 10.12 6.70
CA THR A 133 -11.72 10.99 5.85
C THR A 133 -13.06 10.37 5.46
N LEU A 134 -13.16 9.04 5.53
CA LEU A 134 -14.38 8.29 5.25
C LEU A 134 -15.15 7.92 6.51
N GLY A 135 -14.55 8.10 7.69
CA GLY A 135 -15.11 7.60 8.96
C GLY A 135 -15.26 6.07 8.98
N LYS A 136 -14.39 5.35 8.26
CA LYS A 136 -14.48 3.90 8.08
C LYS A 136 -13.28 3.18 8.64
N ARG A 137 -13.52 1.94 9.06
CA ARG A 137 -12.50 1.00 9.52
C ARG A 137 -12.76 -0.37 8.91
N TYR A 138 -11.71 -1.06 8.48
CA TYR A 138 -11.80 -2.38 7.88
C TYR A 138 -10.84 -3.35 8.57
N LEU A 139 -11.31 -4.56 8.84
CA LEU A 139 -10.46 -5.70 9.12
C LEU A 139 -10.00 -6.28 7.78
N LEU A 140 -8.70 -6.34 7.59
CA LEU A 140 -8.06 -7.03 6.47
C LEU A 140 -7.66 -8.42 6.94
N MET A 141 -8.08 -9.44 6.20
CA MET A 141 -7.71 -10.84 6.46
C MET A 141 -7.01 -11.42 5.23
N ARG A 142 -5.83 -11.99 5.42
CA ARG A 142 -5.09 -12.72 4.39
C ARG A 142 -5.16 -14.20 4.67
N SER A 143 -5.57 -14.97 3.67
CA SER A 143 -5.65 -16.42 3.70
C SER A 143 -5.13 -17.04 2.40
N ALA A 144 -5.09 -18.36 2.32
CA ALA A 144 -4.77 -19.05 1.08
C ALA A 144 -5.79 -18.76 -0.05
N GLY A 145 -7.01 -18.31 0.29
CA GLY A 145 -8.04 -17.92 -0.65
C GLY A 145 -7.93 -16.50 -1.19
N GLY A 146 -7.01 -15.69 -0.63
CA GLY A 146 -6.81 -14.31 -1.01
C GLY A 146 -6.91 -13.34 0.15
N THR A 147 -7.07 -12.05 -0.18
CA THR A 147 -7.24 -10.97 0.80
C THR A 147 -8.70 -10.53 0.81
N GLU A 148 -9.29 -10.50 2.00
CA GLU A 148 -10.67 -10.09 2.25
C GLU A 148 -10.70 -8.86 3.15
N PHE A 149 -11.69 -7.99 2.93
CA PHE A 149 -11.91 -6.76 3.70
C PHE A 149 -13.31 -6.80 4.31
N TYR A 150 -13.39 -6.65 5.62
CA TYR A 150 -14.64 -6.59 6.37
C TYR A 150 -14.80 -5.20 6.99
N GLU A 151 -15.84 -4.45 6.58
CA GLU A 151 -16.15 -3.17 7.20
C GLU A 151 -16.56 -3.40 8.66
N LEU A 152 -15.86 -2.74 9.58
CA LEU A 152 -16.14 -2.83 11.00
C LEU A 152 -17.18 -1.78 11.39
N SER A 153 -18.19 -2.20 12.15
CA SER A 153 -19.14 -1.29 12.79
C SER A 153 -18.44 -0.43 13.86
N THR A 154 -19.14 0.59 14.36
CA THR A 154 -18.66 1.38 15.50
C THR A 154 -18.29 0.46 16.67
N PRO A 155 -17.09 0.59 17.25
CA PRO A 155 -16.67 -0.29 18.33
C PRO A 155 -17.60 -0.12 19.53
N GLU A 156 -18.17 -1.21 20.00
CA GLU A 156 -18.87 -1.26 21.28
C GLU A 156 -17.86 -1.50 22.40
N ARG A 157 -18.02 -0.81 23.49
CA ARG A 157 -17.28 -1.07 24.71
C ARG A 157 -18.10 -2.04 25.57
N PRO A 158 -17.70 -3.32 25.67
CA PRO A 158 -18.49 -4.33 26.36
C PRO A 158 -18.57 -4.10 27.90
N PHE A 159 -17.69 -3.21 28.41
CA PHE A 159 -17.66 -2.83 29.82
C PHE A 159 -17.76 -1.31 29.91
N GLY A 160 -18.79 -0.81 30.63
CA GLY A 160 -18.92 0.59 31.00
C GLY A 160 -17.93 1.01 32.10
N PRO A 161 -17.88 2.30 32.44
CA PRO A 161 -17.12 2.73 33.62
C PRO A 161 -17.67 2.04 34.87
N ALA A 162 -16.74 1.59 35.73
CA ALA A 162 -17.07 1.02 37.03
C ALA A 162 -17.68 2.08 37.95
#